data_574b31b14492d6b4a93eec374f11c72b
#
_entry.id   574b31b14492d6b4a93eec374f11c72b
#
_cell.length_a   1.000
_cell.length_b   1.000
_cell.length_c   1.000
_cell.angle_alpha   90.00
_cell.angle_beta   90.00
_cell.angle_gamma   90.00
#
_symmetry.space_group_name_H-M   'P 1'
#
loop_
_entity.id
_entity.type
_entity.pdbx_description
1 polymer ?
#
loop_
_entity_poly.entity_id
_entity_poly.type
_entity_poly.pdbx_seq_one_letter_code
_entity_poly.pdbx_strand_id
1 'polypeptide(L)'
;MMRVPVENLGLFEQLDRIVVAFFRKQQSSSPYDLYVSITQEHVDQKKQELEPLGYQAVKLPLGMALDNVIQQAHFKALIIGGLAPEEIIVSKEALMPMKDIVDSFCIMYAAANNRLENGKAYELMKDKTVYFIGKLLTDSLKKGDEISYMGIERESADGTSYEAVKCFLTKESAEQYNDAKRPVSHANLAYLKAFWGNPVIIEPHRNYWIEFK
;
A
#
# COMPACT_ATOMS: atom_id res chain seq x y z
N MET A 1 -8.73 -5.76 -24.60
CA MET A 1 -8.77 -5.13 -23.26
C MET A 1 -9.75 -5.85 -22.35
N MET A 2 -9.31 -6.31 -21.22
CA MET A 2 -10.11 -7.10 -20.27
C MET A 2 -10.44 -6.26 -19.02
N ARG A 3 -11.69 -6.33 -18.54
CA ARG A 3 -12.08 -5.77 -17.23
C ARG A 3 -12.01 -6.89 -16.20
N VAL A 4 -11.19 -6.71 -15.18
CA VAL A 4 -10.98 -7.67 -14.08
C VAL A 4 -11.32 -6.98 -12.77
N PRO A 5 -12.02 -7.63 -11.82
CA PRO A 5 -12.19 -7.11 -10.47
C PRO A 5 -10.84 -6.83 -9.82
N VAL A 6 -10.74 -5.71 -9.11
CA VAL A 6 -9.47 -5.21 -8.55
C VAL A 6 -8.87 -6.20 -7.55
N GLU A 7 -9.71 -6.84 -6.75
CA GLU A 7 -9.33 -7.87 -5.78
C GLU A 7 -8.62 -9.07 -6.41
N ASN A 8 -8.87 -9.36 -7.68
CA ASN A 8 -8.28 -10.49 -8.41
C ASN A 8 -6.92 -10.14 -9.06
N LEU A 9 -6.47 -8.89 -8.96
CA LEU A 9 -5.25 -8.44 -9.63
C LEU A 9 -4.00 -8.54 -8.74
N GLY A 10 -4.14 -8.84 -7.45
CA GLY A 10 -3.02 -8.89 -6.52
C GLY A 10 -2.26 -7.55 -6.43
N LEU A 11 -2.93 -6.41 -6.65
CA LEU A 11 -2.30 -5.10 -6.68
C LEU A 11 -1.68 -4.71 -5.33
N PHE A 12 -2.28 -5.15 -4.22
CA PHE A 12 -1.77 -4.89 -2.87
C PHE A 12 -0.39 -5.51 -2.63
N GLU A 13 -0.12 -6.66 -3.25
CA GLU A 13 1.15 -7.36 -3.12
C GLU A 13 2.27 -6.72 -3.95
N GLN A 14 1.89 -5.80 -4.85
CA GLN A 14 2.78 -5.21 -5.84
C GLN A 14 2.88 -3.67 -5.73
N LEU A 15 2.40 -3.06 -4.63
CA LEU A 15 2.39 -1.60 -4.49
C LEU A 15 3.79 -0.96 -4.64
N ASP A 16 4.84 -1.62 -4.18
CA ASP A 16 6.23 -1.18 -4.29
C ASP A 16 6.92 -1.57 -5.61
N ARG A 17 6.24 -2.36 -6.47
CA ARG A 17 6.79 -2.73 -7.77
C ARG A 17 7.00 -1.51 -8.64
N ILE A 18 8.22 -1.33 -9.13
CA ILE A 18 8.53 -0.24 -10.07
C ILE A 18 7.92 -0.53 -11.43
N VAL A 19 7.14 0.41 -11.91
CA VAL A 19 6.47 0.40 -13.21
C VAL A 19 6.82 1.63 -14.02
N VAL A 20 6.48 1.65 -15.31
CA VAL A 20 6.56 2.85 -16.14
C VAL A 20 5.15 3.35 -16.40
N ALA A 21 4.86 4.54 -15.90
CA ALA A 21 3.59 5.23 -16.15
C ALA A 21 3.77 6.33 -17.22
N PHE A 22 2.74 6.54 -18.03
CA PHE A 22 2.75 7.49 -19.13
C PHE A 22 1.80 8.65 -18.85
N PHE A 23 2.37 9.81 -18.56
CA PHE A 23 1.65 11.06 -18.28
C PHE A 23 1.62 11.97 -19.49
N ARG A 24 0.52 12.68 -19.72
CA ARG A 24 0.49 13.75 -20.75
C ARG A 24 1.37 14.91 -20.32
N LYS A 25 2.20 15.41 -21.24
CA LYS A 25 3.06 16.60 -21.01
C LYS A 25 2.25 17.88 -20.84
N GLN A 26 1.11 17.98 -21.51
CA GLN A 26 0.21 19.13 -21.41
C GLN A 26 -1.06 18.74 -20.66
N GLN A 27 -1.55 19.65 -19.81
CA GLN A 27 -2.84 19.46 -19.15
C GLN A 27 -3.94 19.37 -20.22
N SER A 28 -4.69 18.28 -20.17
CA SER A 28 -5.87 18.08 -21.00
C SER A 28 -7.10 18.64 -20.29
N SER A 29 -7.95 19.34 -21.00
CA SER A 29 -9.26 19.77 -20.49
C SER A 29 -10.22 18.59 -20.31
N SER A 30 -9.95 17.47 -20.99
CA SER A 30 -10.75 16.23 -20.88
C SER A 30 -10.00 15.19 -20.06
N PRO A 31 -10.71 14.46 -19.17
CA PRO A 31 -10.12 13.35 -18.45
C PRO A 31 -9.59 12.24 -19.41
N TYR A 32 -8.47 11.62 -19.02
CA TYR A 32 -7.78 10.60 -19.82
C TYR A 32 -7.37 9.42 -18.94
N ASP A 33 -6.93 8.33 -19.56
CA ASP A 33 -6.50 7.13 -18.85
C ASP A 33 -5.00 7.18 -18.56
N LEU A 34 -4.57 6.72 -17.38
CA LEU A 34 -3.17 6.55 -17.05
C LEU A 34 -2.72 5.17 -17.53
N TYR A 35 -1.76 5.14 -18.45
CA TYR A 35 -1.16 3.89 -18.93
C TYR A 35 0.02 3.50 -18.03
N VAL A 36 0.08 2.23 -17.64
CA VAL A 36 1.14 1.67 -16.83
C VAL A 36 1.65 0.38 -17.49
N SER A 37 2.97 0.29 -17.63
CA SER A 37 3.65 -0.89 -18.20
C SER A 37 4.55 -1.54 -17.16
N ILE A 38 4.43 -2.86 -17.03
CA ILE A 38 5.15 -3.66 -16.03
C ILE A 38 6.37 -4.37 -16.66
N THR A 39 6.28 -4.80 -17.91
CA THR A 39 7.37 -5.46 -18.63
C THR A 39 8.07 -4.49 -19.56
N GLN A 40 9.38 -4.72 -19.81
CA GLN A 40 10.17 -3.87 -20.71
C GLN A 40 9.61 -3.90 -22.13
N GLU A 41 9.18 -5.05 -22.62
CA GLU A 41 8.58 -5.20 -23.95
C GLU A 41 7.35 -4.29 -24.11
N HIS A 42 6.44 -4.31 -23.13
CA HIS A 42 5.26 -3.44 -23.15
C HIS A 42 5.61 -1.95 -22.98
N VAL A 43 6.68 -1.63 -22.22
CA VAL A 43 7.20 -0.25 -22.12
C VAL A 43 7.63 0.26 -23.49
N ASP A 44 8.41 -0.53 -24.23
CA ASP A 44 8.95 -0.13 -25.53
C ASP A 44 7.85 0.03 -26.57
N GLN A 45 6.87 -0.88 -26.57
CA GLN A 45 5.68 -0.75 -27.41
C GLN A 45 4.91 0.52 -27.08
N LYS A 46 4.59 0.76 -25.79
CA LYS A 46 3.81 1.93 -25.37
C LYS A 46 4.54 3.25 -25.59
N LYS A 47 5.85 3.30 -25.49
CA LYS A 47 6.62 4.50 -25.86
C LYS A 47 6.41 4.85 -27.33
N GLN A 48 6.52 3.86 -28.24
CA GLN A 48 6.29 4.10 -29.67
C GLN A 48 4.88 4.60 -29.97
N GLU A 49 3.87 4.13 -29.21
CA GLU A 49 2.46 4.52 -29.40
C GLU A 49 2.16 5.91 -28.81
N LEU A 50 2.66 6.19 -27.58
CA LEU A 50 2.18 7.31 -26.75
C LEU A 50 3.10 8.53 -26.80
N GLU A 51 4.41 8.40 -27.00
CA GLU A 51 5.32 9.56 -27.07
C GLU A 51 4.97 10.52 -28.22
N PRO A 52 4.61 10.04 -29.44
CA PRO A 52 4.13 10.92 -30.52
C PRO A 52 2.83 11.66 -30.18
N LEU A 53 2.04 11.13 -29.24
CA LEU A 53 0.80 11.75 -28.75
C LEU A 53 1.03 12.71 -27.57
N GLY A 54 2.30 13.02 -27.25
CA GLY A 54 2.67 13.96 -26.20
C GLY A 54 2.69 13.38 -24.79
N TYR A 55 2.80 12.06 -24.65
CA TYR A 55 3.01 11.43 -23.33
C TYR A 55 4.49 11.37 -22.96
N GLN A 56 4.76 11.34 -21.67
CA GLN A 56 6.08 11.16 -21.07
C GLN A 56 6.08 9.93 -20.16
N ALA A 57 7.08 9.06 -20.36
CA ALA A 57 7.30 7.90 -19.51
C ALA A 57 8.00 8.29 -18.21
N VAL A 58 7.46 7.85 -17.08
CA VAL A 58 8.01 8.09 -15.73
C VAL A 58 8.07 6.77 -14.97
N LYS A 59 9.21 6.46 -14.36
CA LYS A 59 9.37 5.31 -13.46
C LYS A 59 8.91 5.68 -12.06
N LEU A 60 7.99 4.90 -11.50
CA LEU A 60 7.48 5.08 -10.14
C LEU A 60 6.92 3.75 -9.59
N PRO A 61 6.72 3.62 -8.26
CA PRO A 61 6.01 2.48 -7.69
C PRO A 61 4.56 2.42 -8.18
N LEU A 62 4.03 1.21 -8.34
CA LEU A 62 2.65 0.99 -8.76
C LEU A 62 1.64 1.69 -7.83
N GLY A 63 1.87 1.65 -6.51
CA GLY A 63 1.03 2.36 -5.53
C GLY A 63 0.94 3.86 -5.80
N MET A 64 2.02 4.51 -6.23
CA MET A 64 2.00 5.92 -6.61
C MET A 64 1.23 6.17 -7.92
N ALA A 65 1.26 5.23 -8.86
CA ALA A 65 0.43 5.32 -10.07
C ALA A 65 -1.06 5.19 -9.72
N LEU A 66 -1.41 4.27 -8.81
CA LEU A 66 -2.77 4.12 -8.27
C LEU A 66 -3.23 5.39 -7.55
N ASP A 67 -2.39 5.97 -6.70
CA ASP A 67 -2.67 7.21 -5.98
C ASP A 67 -2.98 8.36 -6.95
N ASN A 68 -2.19 8.53 -8.01
CA ASN A 68 -2.46 9.53 -9.03
C ASN A 68 -3.86 9.37 -9.63
N VAL A 69 -4.28 8.14 -9.97
CA VAL A 69 -5.63 7.91 -10.52
C VAL A 69 -6.71 8.18 -9.48
N ILE A 70 -6.52 7.78 -8.24
CA ILE A 70 -7.49 7.97 -7.16
C ILE A 70 -7.68 9.45 -6.82
N GLN A 71 -6.59 10.21 -6.69
CA GLN A 71 -6.62 11.57 -6.17
C GLN A 71 -6.91 12.62 -7.25
N GLN A 72 -6.44 12.44 -8.47
CA GLN A 72 -6.49 13.49 -9.49
C GLN A 72 -7.73 13.36 -10.38
N ALA A 73 -8.49 14.46 -10.52
CA ALA A 73 -9.76 14.49 -11.25
C ALA A 73 -9.62 14.23 -12.76
N HIS A 74 -8.43 14.48 -13.32
CA HIS A 74 -8.19 14.32 -14.75
C HIS A 74 -7.93 12.87 -15.19
N PHE A 75 -7.83 11.91 -14.26
CA PHE A 75 -7.77 10.49 -14.61
C PHE A 75 -9.13 9.80 -14.50
N LYS A 76 -9.45 8.95 -15.49
CA LYS A 76 -10.66 8.11 -15.53
C LYS A 76 -10.40 6.69 -15.07
N ALA A 77 -9.28 6.13 -15.53
CA ALA A 77 -8.93 4.73 -15.32
C ALA A 77 -7.42 4.54 -15.33
N LEU A 78 -6.98 3.41 -14.81
CA LEU A 78 -5.65 2.85 -14.97
C LEU A 78 -5.69 1.77 -16.04
N ILE A 79 -4.80 1.82 -17.02
CA ILE A 79 -4.60 0.76 -18.01
C ILE A 79 -3.26 0.09 -17.73
N ILE A 80 -3.29 -1.18 -17.35
CA ILE A 80 -2.11 -1.95 -16.95
C ILE A 80 -1.75 -2.94 -18.06
N GLY A 81 -0.55 -2.83 -18.60
CA GLY A 81 0.00 -3.76 -19.56
C GLY A 81 1.16 -4.59 -19.01
N GLY A 82 1.28 -5.82 -19.49
CA GLY A 82 2.33 -6.75 -19.08
C GLY A 82 2.02 -7.61 -17.84
N LEU A 83 0.80 -7.54 -17.30
CA LEU A 83 0.28 -8.51 -16.30
C LEU A 83 -0.38 -9.72 -16.95
N ALA A 84 -0.99 -9.51 -18.11
CA ALA A 84 -1.67 -10.52 -18.90
C ALA A 84 -1.36 -10.27 -20.38
N PRO A 85 -1.70 -11.21 -21.30
CA PRO A 85 -1.53 -11.01 -22.74
C PRO A 85 -2.27 -9.77 -23.26
N GLU A 86 -3.42 -9.44 -22.64
CA GLU A 86 -4.17 -8.23 -22.95
C GLU A 86 -4.00 -7.17 -21.85
N GLU A 87 -4.15 -5.91 -22.24
CA GLU A 87 -4.20 -4.80 -21.26
C GLU A 87 -5.43 -4.91 -20.37
N ILE A 88 -5.23 -4.64 -19.09
CA ILE A 88 -6.28 -4.65 -18.06
C ILE A 88 -6.70 -3.20 -17.79
N ILE A 89 -8.00 -2.93 -17.86
CA ILE A 89 -8.56 -1.62 -17.51
C ILE A 89 -9.17 -1.70 -16.12
N VAL A 90 -8.75 -0.80 -15.25
CA VAL A 90 -9.30 -0.61 -13.90
C VAL A 90 -9.85 0.81 -13.83
N SER A 91 -11.16 0.95 -13.68
CA SER A 91 -11.78 2.28 -13.57
C SER A 91 -11.41 2.95 -12.24
N LYS A 92 -11.48 4.27 -12.20
CA LYS A 92 -11.23 5.03 -10.97
C LYS A 92 -12.19 4.61 -9.85
N GLU A 93 -13.45 4.38 -10.15
CA GLU A 93 -14.46 3.94 -9.18
C GLU A 93 -14.10 2.59 -8.56
N ALA A 94 -13.56 1.67 -9.36
CA ALA A 94 -13.10 0.36 -8.87
C ALA A 94 -11.87 0.46 -7.96
N LEU A 95 -11.07 1.53 -8.09
CA LEU A 95 -9.90 1.80 -7.23
C LEU A 95 -10.27 2.51 -5.91
N MET A 96 -11.44 3.15 -5.82
CA MET A 96 -11.81 3.93 -4.62
C MET A 96 -11.79 3.14 -3.30
N PRO A 97 -12.21 1.85 -3.26
CA PRO A 97 -12.09 1.04 -2.03
C PRO A 97 -10.63 0.86 -1.55
N MET A 98 -9.66 0.97 -2.45
CA MET A 98 -8.23 0.87 -2.11
C MET A 98 -7.61 2.16 -1.58
N LYS A 99 -8.35 3.28 -1.59
CA LYS A 99 -7.81 4.61 -1.31
C LYS A 99 -6.99 4.68 -0.02
N ASP A 100 -7.53 4.19 1.09
CA ASP A 100 -6.85 4.25 2.38
C ASP A 100 -5.56 3.43 2.43
N ILE A 101 -5.53 2.29 1.75
CA ILE A 101 -4.35 1.42 1.67
C ILE A 101 -3.29 2.07 0.79
N VAL A 102 -3.69 2.59 -0.38
CA VAL A 102 -2.78 3.28 -1.32
C VAL A 102 -2.19 4.54 -0.69
N ASP A 103 -3.01 5.34 0.01
CA ASP A 103 -2.56 6.52 0.74
C ASP A 103 -1.57 6.14 1.86
N SER A 104 -1.87 5.10 2.65
CA SER A 104 -0.96 4.57 3.67
C SER A 104 0.36 4.10 3.06
N PHE A 105 0.32 3.38 1.95
CA PHE A 105 1.52 2.99 1.21
C PHE A 105 2.35 4.21 0.79
N CYS A 106 1.74 5.25 0.22
CA CYS A 106 2.44 6.45 -0.22
C CYS A 106 3.14 7.18 0.95
N ILE A 107 2.48 7.27 2.11
CA ILE A 107 3.06 7.85 3.33
C ILE A 107 4.27 7.03 3.77
N MET A 108 4.12 5.71 3.90
CA MET A 108 5.18 4.79 4.35
C MET A 108 6.35 4.77 3.36
N TYR A 109 6.07 4.72 2.05
CA TYR A 109 7.09 4.76 1.01
C TYR A 109 7.88 6.08 1.02
N ALA A 110 7.21 7.21 1.25
CA ALA A 110 7.88 8.50 1.39
C ALA A 110 8.80 8.54 2.62
N ALA A 111 8.34 8.00 3.75
CA ALA A 111 9.15 7.93 4.97
C ALA A 111 10.35 6.97 4.82
N ALA A 112 10.15 5.78 4.26
CA ALA A 112 11.21 4.80 4.00
C ALA A 112 12.30 5.32 3.05
N ASN A 113 11.95 6.27 2.18
CA ASN A 113 12.89 6.95 1.26
C ASN A 113 13.37 8.32 1.77
N ASN A 114 13.23 8.62 3.06
CA ASN A 114 13.65 9.88 3.70
C ASN A 114 13.05 11.16 3.07
N ARG A 115 11.86 11.05 2.46
CA ARG A 115 11.10 12.19 1.89
C ARG A 115 10.04 12.74 2.84
N LEU A 116 9.79 12.02 3.93
CA LEU A 116 8.84 12.37 4.98
C LEU A 116 9.45 12.00 6.33
N GLU A 117 9.42 12.92 7.28
CA GLU A 117 9.88 12.66 8.65
C GLU A 117 8.96 11.66 9.36
N ASN A 118 9.53 10.79 10.21
CA ASN A 118 8.79 9.72 10.87
C ASN A 118 7.65 10.25 11.76
N GLY A 119 7.88 11.35 12.48
CA GLY A 119 6.84 12.00 13.30
C GLY A 119 5.66 12.50 12.45
N LYS A 120 5.93 13.08 11.28
CA LYS A 120 4.89 13.53 10.35
C LYS A 120 4.18 12.34 9.70
N ALA A 121 4.91 11.27 9.37
CA ALA A 121 4.32 10.04 8.87
C ALA A 121 3.36 9.44 9.91
N TYR A 122 3.73 9.44 11.22
CA TYR A 122 2.84 9.01 12.28
C TYR A 122 1.55 9.85 12.34
N GLU A 123 1.64 11.17 12.30
CA GLU A 123 0.46 12.06 12.32
C GLU A 123 -0.51 11.77 11.17
N LEU A 124 0.00 11.41 9.99
CA LEU A 124 -0.81 11.04 8.83
C LEU A 124 -1.38 9.61 8.91
N MET A 125 -0.72 8.72 9.65
CA MET A 125 -1.09 7.31 9.79
C MET A 125 -1.93 7.00 11.04
N LYS A 126 -1.90 7.84 12.08
CA LYS A 126 -2.44 7.52 13.42
C LYS A 126 -3.91 7.10 13.44
N ASP A 127 -4.73 7.66 12.54
CA ASP A 127 -6.16 7.36 12.43
C ASP A 127 -6.47 6.28 11.37
N LYS A 128 -5.45 5.79 10.66
CA LYS A 128 -5.58 4.72 9.67
C LYS A 128 -5.74 3.37 10.34
N THR A 129 -6.55 2.51 9.73
CA THR A 129 -6.73 1.13 10.17
C THR A 129 -5.50 0.31 9.80
N VAL A 130 -4.98 -0.45 10.76
CA VAL A 130 -3.95 -1.47 10.56
C VAL A 130 -4.44 -2.82 11.09
N TYR A 131 -3.96 -3.90 10.51
CA TYR A 131 -4.26 -5.27 10.91
C TYR A 131 -3.10 -5.85 11.69
N PHE A 132 -3.38 -6.70 12.66
CA PHE A 132 -2.35 -7.41 13.41
C PHE A 132 -2.83 -8.82 13.74
N ILE A 133 -1.87 -9.72 13.98
CA ILE A 133 -2.13 -11.09 14.34
C ILE A 133 -2.21 -11.15 15.86
N GLY A 134 -3.42 -11.38 16.37
CA GLY A 134 -3.69 -11.36 17.80
C GLY A 134 -5.14 -10.99 18.12
N LYS A 135 -5.41 -10.75 19.39
CA LYS A 135 -6.74 -10.46 19.90
C LYS A 135 -6.70 -9.18 20.77
N LEU A 136 -7.61 -8.24 20.50
CA LEU A 136 -7.83 -7.05 21.31
C LEU A 136 -8.91 -7.29 22.36
N LEU A 137 -8.91 -6.49 23.43
CA LEU A 137 -10.06 -6.30 24.31
C LEU A 137 -11.19 -5.67 23.51
N THR A 138 -12.24 -6.43 23.31
CA THR A 138 -13.51 -5.96 22.74
C THR A 138 -14.63 -6.37 23.70
N ASP A 139 -15.80 -5.76 23.58
CA ASP A 139 -16.99 -6.11 24.36
C ASP A 139 -17.41 -7.59 24.22
N SER A 140 -16.84 -8.30 23.24
CA SER A 140 -17.08 -9.71 22.99
C SER A 140 -16.11 -10.66 23.71
N LEU A 141 -15.12 -10.16 24.47
CA LEU A 141 -14.20 -11.00 25.24
C LEU A 141 -14.91 -11.71 26.39
N LYS A 142 -14.72 -13.03 26.43
CA LYS A 142 -15.19 -13.85 27.56
C LYS A 142 -14.10 -13.93 28.63
N LYS A 143 -14.51 -14.18 29.88
CA LYS A 143 -13.56 -14.42 30.97
C LYS A 143 -12.66 -15.61 30.63
N GLY A 144 -11.35 -15.37 30.59
CA GLY A 144 -10.33 -16.37 30.20
C GLY A 144 -9.76 -16.18 28.80
N ASP A 145 -10.28 -15.24 28.01
CA ASP A 145 -9.67 -14.87 26.73
C ASP A 145 -8.34 -14.12 26.94
N GLU A 146 -7.30 -14.57 26.28
CA GLU A 146 -6.01 -13.88 26.28
C GLU A 146 -6.01 -12.73 25.26
N ILE A 147 -5.54 -11.57 25.70
CA ILE A 147 -5.20 -10.47 24.81
C ILE A 147 -3.76 -10.71 24.36
N SER A 148 -3.57 -10.82 23.07
CA SER A 148 -2.25 -11.14 22.52
C SER A 148 -2.02 -10.42 21.19
N TYR A 149 -0.76 -10.23 20.87
CA TYR A 149 -0.33 -9.81 19.54
C TYR A 149 0.88 -10.64 19.10
N MET A 150 1.15 -10.66 17.81
CA MET A 150 2.42 -11.16 17.28
C MET A 150 3.41 -10.01 17.29
N GLY A 151 4.45 -10.14 18.11
CA GLY A 151 5.58 -9.22 18.17
C GLY A 151 6.69 -9.58 17.20
N ILE A 152 7.60 -8.64 17.02
CA ILE A 152 8.90 -8.83 16.38
C ILE A 152 9.98 -8.26 17.30
N GLU A 153 10.99 -9.06 17.59
CA GLU A 153 12.14 -8.61 18.37
C GLU A 153 13.01 -7.66 17.55
N ARG A 154 13.38 -6.54 18.13
CA ARG A 154 14.17 -5.47 17.50
C ARG A 154 15.29 -5.08 18.46
N GLU A 155 16.32 -4.46 17.91
CA GLU A 155 17.45 -3.91 18.67
C GLU A 155 17.54 -2.41 18.38
N SER A 156 17.68 -1.61 19.44
CA SER A 156 17.94 -0.17 19.34
C SER A 156 19.41 0.11 19.08
N ALA A 157 19.74 1.35 18.73
CA ALA A 157 21.09 1.76 18.39
C ALA A 157 22.11 1.59 19.55
N ASP A 158 21.63 1.51 20.79
CA ASP A 158 22.43 1.28 21.99
C ASP A 158 22.57 -0.21 22.36
N GLY A 159 22.03 -1.13 21.52
CA GLY A 159 22.07 -2.57 21.75
C GLY A 159 20.98 -3.11 22.66
N THR A 160 20.02 -2.27 23.06
CA THR A 160 18.88 -2.72 23.89
C THR A 160 17.83 -3.41 23.02
N SER A 161 17.49 -4.68 23.37
CA SER A 161 16.41 -5.40 22.71
C SER A 161 15.04 -4.90 23.18
N TYR A 162 14.11 -4.78 22.26
CA TYR A 162 12.70 -4.46 22.53
C TYR A 162 11.78 -5.23 21.59
N GLU A 163 10.52 -5.33 21.96
CA GLU A 163 9.49 -5.96 21.13
C GLU A 163 8.60 -4.89 20.50
N ALA A 164 8.37 -4.98 19.18
CA ALA A 164 7.43 -4.14 18.45
C ALA A 164 6.20 -4.95 18.02
N VAL A 165 5.01 -4.34 18.07
CA VAL A 165 3.78 -4.94 17.56
C VAL A 165 3.85 -5.01 16.04
N LYS A 166 3.69 -6.22 15.49
CA LYS A 166 3.74 -6.47 14.05
C LYS A 166 2.37 -6.19 13.43
N CYS A 167 2.31 -5.21 12.54
CA CYS A 167 1.09 -4.78 11.86
C CYS A 167 1.22 -4.83 10.34
N PHE A 168 0.06 -4.78 9.66
CA PHE A 168 -0.09 -4.88 8.21
C PHE A 168 -1.15 -3.89 7.71
N LEU A 169 -1.05 -3.49 6.45
CA LEU A 169 -2.05 -2.60 5.83
C LEU A 169 -3.33 -3.32 5.45
N THR A 170 -3.27 -4.64 5.23
CA THR A 170 -4.43 -5.45 4.84
C THR A 170 -4.56 -6.70 5.70
N LYS A 171 -5.78 -7.24 5.77
CA LYS A 171 -6.05 -8.51 6.43
C LYS A 171 -5.31 -9.66 5.73
N GLU A 172 -5.31 -9.65 4.42
CA GLU A 172 -4.65 -10.65 3.57
C GLU A 172 -3.14 -10.67 3.83
N SER A 173 -2.49 -9.50 3.92
CA SER A 173 -1.08 -9.40 4.34
C SER A 173 -0.86 -10.03 5.72
N ALA A 174 -1.72 -9.73 6.69
CA ALA A 174 -1.61 -10.32 8.02
C ALA A 174 -1.79 -11.86 7.99
N GLU A 175 -2.77 -12.35 7.24
CA GLU A 175 -3.04 -13.78 7.09
C GLU A 175 -1.89 -14.54 6.42
N GLN A 176 -1.20 -13.92 5.45
CA GLN A 176 -0.03 -14.49 4.77
C GLN A 176 1.12 -14.82 5.72
N TYR A 177 1.28 -14.04 6.80
CA TYR A 177 2.34 -14.23 7.81
C TYR A 177 1.83 -14.83 9.12
N ASN A 178 0.65 -15.45 9.11
CA ASN A 178 -0.01 -16.04 10.26
C ASN A 178 0.11 -17.58 10.29
N ASP A 179 1.33 -18.09 10.39
CA ASP A 179 1.62 -19.54 10.41
C ASP A 179 0.91 -20.25 11.57
N ALA A 180 0.75 -19.57 12.70
CA ALA A 180 0.11 -20.11 13.89
C ALA A 180 -1.43 -20.10 13.85
N LYS A 181 -2.03 -19.62 12.74
CA LYS A 181 -3.50 -19.51 12.56
C LYS A 181 -4.21 -18.79 13.72
N ARG A 182 -3.57 -17.79 14.28
CA ARG A 182 -4.15 -16.94 15.33
C ARG A 182 -5.24 -16.03 14.76
N PRO A 183 -6.13 -15.45 15.58
CA PRO A 183 -7.05 -14.41 15.13
C PRO A 183 -6.31 -13.24 14.47
N VAL A 184 -6.87 -12.69 13.42
CA VAL A 184 -6.43 -11.40 12.84
C VAL A 184 -7.44 -10.33 13.25
N SER A 185 -6.95 -9.32 13.94
CA SER A 185 -7.74 -8.18 14.41
C SER A 185 -7.30 -6.89 13.71
N HIS A 186 -8.06 -5.82 13.88
CA HIS A 186 -7.73 -4.50 13.34
C HIS A 186 -8.09 -3.40 14.33
N ALA A 187 -7.36 -2.31 14.26
CA ALA A 187 -7.66 -1.07 14.96
C ALA A 187 -6.95 0.10 14.28
N ASN A 188 -7.23 1.35 14.70
CA ASN A 188 -6.38 2.44 14.25
C ASN A 188 -5.01 2.41 14.96
N LEU A 189 -4.02 2.95 14.30
CA LEU A 189 -2.63 2.91 14.77
C LEU A 189 -2.45 3.59 16.13
N ALA A 190 -3.10 4.75 16.35
CA ALA A 190 -3.00 5.46 17.63
C ALA A 190 -3.56 4.64 18.78
N TYR A 191 -4.69 3.95 18.57
CA TYR A 191 -5.28 3.09 19.59
C TYR A 191 -4.33 1.94 19.95
N LEU A 192 -3.76 1.24 18.96
CA LEU A 192 -2.83 0.13 19.21
C LEU A 192 -1.62 0.58 20.01
N LYS A 193 -1.04 1.71 19.62
CA LYS A 193 0.14 2.27 20.29
C LYS A 193 -0.17 2.67 21.74
N ALA A 194 -1.34 3.29 21.98
CA ALA A 194 -1.78 3.65 23.31
C ALA A 194 -2.11 2.42 24.18
N PHE A 195 -2.70 1.39 23.56
CA PHE A 195 -3.18 0.20 24.27
C PHE A 195 -2.04 -0.69 24.77
N TRP A 196 -1.04 -0.97 23.93
CA TRP A 196 0.09 -1.82 24.32
C TRP A 196 1.30 -1.05 24.84
N GLY A 197 1.43 0.24 24.50
CA GLY A 197 2.60 1.04 24.87
C GLY A 197 3.89 0.64 24.16
N ASN A 198 3.85 -0.36 23.29
CA ASN A 198 4.99 -0.85 22.53
C ASN A 198 5.14 -0.08 21.21
N PRO A 199 6.36 -0.03 20.64
CA PRO A 199 6.54 0.36 19.24
C PRO A 199 5.66 -0.46 18.31
N VAL A 200 5.21 0.16 17.22
CA VAL A 200 4.43 -0.53 16.18
C VAL A 200 5.23 -0.52 14.89
N ILE A 201 5.42 -1.69 14.28
CA ILE A 201 6.05 -1.84 12.97
C ILE A 201 5.02 -2.29 11.94
N ILE A 202 4.93 -1.55 10.83
CA ILE A 202 3.95 -1.83 9.77
C ILE A 202 4.68 -2.39 8.56
N GLU A 203 4.14 -3.49 7.98
CA GLU A 203 4.67 -4.20 6.80
C GLU A 203 6.15 -4.61 6.94
N PRO A 204 6.59 -5.27 8.02
CA PRO A 204 8.00 -5.53 8.32
C PRO A 204 8.73 -6.38 7.27
N HIS A 205 7.99 -6.99 6.34
CA HIS A 205 8.53 -7.83 5.27
C HIS A 205 8.62 -7.11 3.90
N ARG A 206 8.23 -5.82 3.86
CA ARG A 206 8.22 -5.01 2.63
C ARG A 206 9.34 -3.98 2.63
N ASN A 207 9.76 -3.55 1.45
CA ASN A 207 10.82 -2.53 1.30
C ASN A 207 10.40 -1.13 1.79
N TYR A 208 9.13 -0.92 2.07
CA TYR A 208 8.55 0.34 2.55
C TYR A 208 8.07 0.27 4.00
N TRP A 209 8.54 -0.71 4.77
CA TRP A 209 8.17 -0.84 6.18
C TRP A 209 8.51 0.43 6.98
N ILE A 210 7.75 0.67 8.03
CA ILE A 210 7.96 1.79 8.95
C ILE A 210 7.75 1.35 10.39
N GLU A 211 8.51 1.95 11.31
CA GLU A 211 8.36 1.73 12.74
C GLU A 211 8.05 3.06 13.44
N PHE A 212 7.03 3.03 14.28
CA PHE A 212 6.62 4.12 15.16
C PHE A 212 6.92 3.77 16.61
N LYS A 213 7.97 4.40 17.14
CA LYS A 213 8.41 4.28 18.55
C LYS A 213 7.54 5.11 19.49
#